data_efc6077c873086cd78e724e71f5892c0
#
_entry.id   efc6077c873086cd78e724e71f5892c0
#
_cell.length_a   1.000
_cell.length_b   1.000
_cell.length_c   1.000
_cell.angle_alpha   90.00
_cell.angle_beta   90.00
_cell.angle_gamma   90.00
#
_symmetry.space_group_name_H-M   'P 1'
#
loop_
_entity.id
_entity.type
_entity.pdbx_description
1 polymer ?
#
loop_
_entity_poly.entity_id
_entity_poly.type
_entity_poly.pdbx_seq_one_letter_code
_entity_poly.pdbx_strand_id
1 'polypeptide(L)'
;MKVYIGTGGYSNDDWLGLLYPEGTRNAAYLELYSRHFDCVELNSSFYGIPGLKAFEGMARKSGGRTRFTVKLHQVFTHSRKPEDSDYDRMLQSPEPLREAGVMGPYLAQFPYSFHRTPDNRQYLLTLAERFAGHELAVELRHGSWDKPEVRGGMAEYGLLWVSPDYPPVGGMPEPQLHVTGEVGYLRLHGRNPGTWWEGGSAAERHDYLYSRTELNDWADQIVAVQEAGEAEELYVLFENTTKGHALKNIPLLREALQARGVPVWIPEPETKTEPQEGGLFT
;
A
#
# COMPACT_ATOMS: atom_id res chain seq x y z
N MET A 1 -15.43 9.33 4.70
CA MET A 1 -14.14 8.81 4.18
C MET A 1 -14.29 7.37 3.73
N LYS A 2 -13.75 6.99 2.56
CA LYS A 2 -13.64 5.59 2.11
C LYS A 2 -12.31 5.02 2.57
N VAL A 3 -12.32 3.83 3.16
CA VAL A 3 -11.08 3.16 3.62
C VAL A 3 -10.84 1.92 2.78
N TYR A 4 -9.73 1.89 2.06
CA TYR A 4 -9.26 0.75 1.27
C TYR A 4 -8.18 0.01 2.04
N ILE A 5 -8.33 -1.31 2.22
CA ILE A 5 -7.40 -2.12 3.03
C ILE A 5 -6.86 -3.28 2.21
N GLY A 6 -5.54 -3.33 2.07
CA GLY A 6 -4.86 -4.36 1.29
C GLY A 6 -3.42 -4.58 1.73
N THR A 7 -2.61 -5.11 0.83
CA THR A 7 -1.23 -5.54 1.12
C THR A 7 -0.22 -4.98 0.14
N GLY A 8 1.04 -4.98 0.56
CA GLY A 8 2.20 -4.70 -0.28
C GLY A 8 2.51 -5.85 -1.24
N GLY A 9 1.69 -6.00 -2.28
CA GLY A 9 1.77 -7.08 -3.25
C GLY A 9 0.73 -8.18 -3.02
N TYR A 10 0.45 -8.93 -4.08
CA TYR A 10 -0.48 -10.05 -4.09
C TYR A 10 0.17 -11.40 -4.46
N SER A 11 1.41 -11.39 -4.89
CA SER A 11 2.13 -12.58 -5.36
C SER A 11 3.06 -13.10 -4.27
N ASN A 12 2.48 -13.82 -3.30
CA ASN A 12 3.20 -14.42 -2.19
C ASN A 12 2.93 -15.93 -2.17
N ASP A 13 3.96 -16.74 -2.34
CA ASP A 13 3.84 -18.20 -2.40
C ASP A 13 3.49 -18.82 -1.03
N ASP A 14 3.87 -18.15 0.06
CA ASP A 14 3.50 -18.56 1.43
C ASP A 14 2.02 -18.30 1.78
N TRP A 15 1.24 -17.79 0.82
CA TRP A 15 -0.22 -17.68 0.93
C TRP A 15 -0.97 -18.88 0.30
N LEU A 16 -0.26 -19.82 -0.32
CA LEU A 16 -0.85 -21.10 -0.76
C LEU A 16 -1.37 -21.87 0.47
N GLY A 17 -2.58 -22.41 0.36
CA GLY A 17 -3.29 -23.02 1.48
C GLY A 17 -3.89 -22.05 2.49
N LEU A 18 -3.60 -20.72 2.39
CA LEU A 18 -4.17 -19.68 3.24
C LEU A 18 -5.19 -18.81 2.50
N LEU A 19 -4.76 -18.07 1.51
CA LEU A 19 -5.58 -17.22 0.63
C LEU A 19 -5.81 -17.88 -0.72
N TYR A 20 -4.79 -18.53 -1.25
CA TYR A 20 -4.85 -19.22 -2.53
C TYR A 20 -4.97 -20.72 -2.31
N PRO A 21 -5.90 -21.42 -2.97
CA PRO A 21 -5.94 -22.87 -2.95
C PRO A 21 -4.59 -23.49 -3.33
N GLU A 22 -4.26 -24.65 -2.75
CA GLU A 22 -3.06 -25.39 -3.11
C GLU A 22 -3.01 -25.66 -4.63
N GLY A 23 -1.84 -25.52 -5.22
CA GLY A 23 -1.64 -25.72 -6.66
C GLY A 23 -2.10 -24.55 -7.55
N THR A 24 -2.57 -23.42 -6.97
CA THR A 24 -2.91 -22.23 -7.73
C THR A 24 -1.67 -21.67 -8.44
N ARG A 25 -1.80 -21.40 -9.75
CA ARG A 25 -0.73 -20.77 -10.53
C ARG A 25 -0.72 -19.26 -10.31
N ASN A 26 0.46 -18.65 -10.29
CA ASN A 26 0.66 -17.21 -10.07
C ASN A 26 -0.23 -16.31 -10.97
N ALA A 27 -0.53 -16.77 -12.18
CA ALA A 27 -1.39 -16.06 -13.12
C ALA A 27 -2.84 -15.84 -12.60
N ALA A 28 -3.29 -16.63 -11.62
CA ALA A 28 -4.62 -16.55 -11.01
C ALA A 28 -4.61 -15.76 -9.68
N TYR A 29 -3.44 -15.47 -9.11
CA TYR A 29 -3.34 -14.82 -7.79
C TYR A 29 -4.11 -13.51 -7.72
N LEU A 30 -3.96 -12.62 -8.69
CA LEU A 30 -4.64 -11.33 -8.67
C LEU A 30 -6.17 -11.46 -8.70
N GLU A 31 -6.71 -12.38 -9.50
CA GLU A 31 -8.15 -12.60 -9.57
C GLU A 31 -8.70 -13.11 -8.23
N LEU A 32 -8.00 -14.04 -7.59
CA LEU A 32 -8.37 -14.54 -6.26
C LEU A 32 -8.20 -13.46 -5.19
N TYR A 33 -7.07 -12.73 -5.20
CA TYR A 33 -6.81 -11.62 -4.31
C TYR A 33 -7.93 -10.59 -4.33
N SER A 34 -8.40 -10.22 -5.51
CA SER A 34 -9.43 -9.22 -5.72
C SER A 34 -10.81 -9.60 -5.18
N ARG A 35 -11.01 -10.84 -4.75
CA ARG A 35 -12.22 -11.29 -4.05
C ARG A 35 -12.18 -10.98 -2.56
N HIS A 36 -10.97 -10.72 -2.01
CA HIS A 36 -10.75 -10.58 -0.57
C HIS A 36 -10.27 -9.18 -0.16
N PHE A 37 -9.72 -8.39 -1.10
CA PHE A 37 -9.12 -7.08 -0.81
C PHE A 37 -9.50 -6.05 -1.86
N ASP A 38 -9.76 -4.84 -1.38
CA ASP A 38 -10.20 -3.70 -2.18
C ASP A 38 -9.06 -2.78 -2.63
N CYS A 39 -7.83 -3.00 -2.15
CA CYS A 39 -6.64 -2.38 -2.73
C CYS A 39 -5.41 -3.30 -2.67
N VAL A 40 -4.41 -2.95 -3.46
CA VAL A 40 -3.09 -3.57 -3.47
C VAL A 40 -2.02 -2.56 -3.88
N GLU A 41 -0.84 -2.63 -3.23
CA GLU A 41 0.34 -1.88 -3.65
C GLU A 41 1.19 -2.72 -4.61
N LEU A 42 1.48 -2.17 -5.79
CA LEU A 42 2.33 -2.84 -6.78
C LEU A 42 3.81 -2.53 -6.50
N ASN A 43 4.45 -3.41 -5.76
CA ASN A 43 5.88 -3.30 -5.43
C ASN A 43 6.81 -3.77 -6.56
N SER A 44 6.32 -4.57 -7.52
CA SER A 44 7.11 -5.06 -8.66
C SER A 44 7.59 -3.94 -9.58
N SER A 45 6.83 -2.84 -9.70
CA SER A 45 7.20 -1.65 -10.48
C SER A 45 8.48 -0.95 -10.00
N PHE A 46 8.88 -1.17 -8.74
CA PHE A 46 10.13 -0.69 -8.19
C PHE A 46 11.37 -1.28 -8.90
N TYR A 47 11.29 -2.53 -9.34
CA TYR A 47 12.39 -3.23 -10.00
C TYR A 47 12.34 -3.10 -11.52
N GLY A 48 11.17 -2.88 -12.09
CA GLY A 48 10.96 -2.70 -13.51
C GLY A 48 9.54 -2.20 -13.78
N ILE A 49 9.42 -1.08 -14.50
CA ILE A 49 8.13 -0.48 -14.84
C ILE A 49 7.38 -1.44 -15.78
N PRO A 50 6.24 -2.02 -15.36
CA PRO A 50 5.46 -2.89 -16.23
C PRO A 50 4.98 -2.12 -17.46
N GLY A 51 4.87 -2.79 -18.60
CA GLY A 51 4.32 -2.17 -19.81
C GLY A 51 2.78 -2.15 -19.79
N LEU A 52 2.21 -1.39 -20.72
CA LEU A 52 0.76 -1.16 -20.87
C LEU A 52 -0.05 -2.48 -20.81
N LYS A 53 0.37 -3.51 -21.57
CA LYS A 53 -0.31 -4.83 -21.58
C LYS A 53 -0.38 -5.52 -20.21
N ALA A 54 0.61 -5.29 -19.36
CA ALA A 54 0.58 -5.84 -18.00
C ALA A 54 -0.49 -5.15 -17.17
N PHE A 55 -0.59 -3.83 -17.25
CA PHE A 55 -1.63 -3.06 -16.56
C PHE A 55 -3.03 -3.32 -17.13
N GLU A 56 -3.20 -3.52 -18.44
CA GLU A 56 -4.45 -4.01 -19.03
C GLU A 56 -4.88 -5.36 -18.43
N GLY A 57 -3.91 -6.26 -18.28
CA GLY A 57 -4.13 -7.55 -17.64
C GLY A 57 -4.55 -7.42 -16.18
N MET A 58 -3.95 -6.49 -15.43
CA MET A 58 -4.30 -6.21 -14.03
C MET A 58 -5.71 -5.61 -13.91
N ALA A 59 -6.04 -4.59 -14.70
CA ALA A 59 -7.37 -3.98 -14.74
C ALA A 59 -8.46 -5.03 -15.01
N ARG A 60 -8.25 -5.88 -16.02
CA ARG A 60 -9.20 -6.93 -16.36
C ARG A 60 -9.37 -7.98 -15.25
N LYS A 61 -8.25 -8.47 -14.67
CA LYS A 61 -8.27 -9.52 -13.64
C LYS A 61 -8.85 -9.04 -12.32
N SER A 62 -8.67 -7.78 -11.97
CA SER A 62 -9.27 -7.20 -10.76
C SER A 62 -10.79 -7.07 -10.87
N GLY A 63 -11.34 -7.11 -12.09
CA GLY A 63 -12.77 -6.95 -12.33
C GLY A 63 -13.33 -5.62 -11.81
N GLY A 64 -12.52 -4.58 -11.74
CA GLY A 64 -12.90 -3.25 -11.23
C GLY A 64 -13.10 -3.18 -9.71
N ARG A 65 -12.72 -4.23 -8.96
CA ARG A 65 -12.96 -4.29 -7.51
C ARG A 65 -11.80 -3.82 -6.67
N THR A 66 -10.57 -4.02 -7.14
CA THR A 66 -9.34 -3.73 -6.37
C THR A 66 -8.66 -2.48 -6.94
N ARG A 67 -8.41 -1.50 -6.10
CA ARG A 67 -7.59 -0.32 -6.39
C ARG A 67 -6.10 -0.68 -6.39
N PHE A 68 -5.33 -0.06 -7.26
CA PHE A 68 -3.89 -0.28 -7.37
C PHE A 68 -3.13 0.98 -7.02
N THR A 69 -2.33 0.95 -5.98
CA THR A 69 -1.28 1.95 -5.78
C THR A 69 -0.01 1.46 -6.48
N VAL A 70 0.75 2.37 -7.08
CA VAL A 70 1.90 1.99 -7.93
C VAL A 70 3.17 2.58 -7.37
N LYS A 71 4.05 1.72 -6.85
CA LYS A 71 5.35 2.16 -6.33
C LYS A 71 6.26 2.62 -7.46
N LEU A 72 6.87 3.79 -7.31
CA LEU A 72 7.81 4.31 -8.28
C LEU A 72 9.03 3.40 -8.42
N HIS A 73 9.54 3.31 -9.65
CA HIS A 73 10.78 2.60 -9.93
C HIS A 73 11.94 3.20 -9.13
N GLN A 74 12.91 2.36 -8.75
CA GLN A 74 14.07 2.75 -7.91
C GLN A 74 14.87 3.95 -8.45
N VAL A 75 14.81 4.21 -9.76
CA VAL A 75 15.47 5.36 -10.38
C VAL A 75 15.00 6.69 -9.78
N PHE A 76 13.73 6.78 -9.35
CA PHE A 76 13.15 7.98 -8.76
C PHE A 76 13.53 8.18 -7.29
N THR A 77 13.70 7.12 -6.51
CA THR A 77 13.81 7.24 -5.06
C THR A 77 15.18 6.83 -4.50
N HIS A 78 15.86 5.91 -5.16
CA HIS A 78 17.15 5.37 -4.69
C HIS A 78 18.34 5.98 -5.46
N SER A 79 18.42 5.81 -6.77
CA SER A 79 19.46 6.47 -7.57
C SER A 79 19.22 7.96 -7.78
N ARG A 80 17.96 8.38 -7.84
CA ARG A 80 17.48 9.77 -8.04
C ARG A 80 18.08 10.43 -9.28
N LYS A 81 18.11 9.66 -10.35
CA LYS A 81 18.60 10.10 -11.69
C LYS A 81 17.63 9.61 -12.76
N PRO A 82 16.32 9.93 -12.66
CA PRO A 82 15.39 9.58 -13.71
C PRO A 82 15.62 10.45 -14.96
N GLU A 83 15.51 9.84 -16.12
CA GLU A 83 15.43 10.51 -17.41
C GLU A 83 13.98 10.84 -17.75
N ASP A 84 13.75 11.71 -18.74
CA ASP A 84 12.38 12.03 -19.19
C ASP A 84 11.61 10.80 -19.63
N SER A 85 12.27 9.85 -20.28
CA SER A 85 11.69 8.56 -20.67
C SER A 85 11.21 7.71 -19.49
N ASP A 86 11.82 7.85 -18.30
CA ASP A 86 11.36 7.14 -17.09
C ASP A 86 10.07 7.74 -16.57
N TYR A 87 9.94 9.07 -16.60
CA TYR A 87 8.70 9.76 -16.26
C TYR A 87 7.58 9.38 -17.22
N ASP A 88 7.84 9.44 -18.53
CA ASP A 88 6.85 9.09 -19.54
C ASP A 88 6.34 7.65 -19.36
N ARG A 89 7.23 6.70 -19.17
CA ARG A 89 6.85 5.31 -18.91
C ARG A 89 6.07 5.14 -17.62
N MET A 90 6.50 5.81 -16.52
CA MET A 90 5.86 5.68 -15.21
C MET A 90 4.44 6.26 -15.25
N LEU A 91 4.23 7.35 -15.98
CA LEU A 91 2.93 8.02 -16.06
C LEU A 91 1.99 7.38 -17.10
N GLN A 92 2.51 6.92 -18.25
CA GLN A 92 1.69 6.39 -19.34
C GLN A 92 1.33 4.90 -19.15
N SER A 93 2.26 4.09 -18.65
CA SER A 93 2.03 2.64 -18.56
C SER A 93 0.79 2.25 -17.71
N PRO A 94 0.46 2.92 -16.58
CA PRO A 94 -0.72 2.59 -15.78
C PRO A 94 -2.05 3.15 -16.33
N GLU A 95 -2.08 3.74 -17.54
CA GLU A 95 -3.30 4.29 -18.13
C GLU A 95 -4.50 3.32 -18.09
N PRO A 96 -4.34 2.01 -18.36
CA PRO A 96 -5.47 1.08 -18.27
C PRO A 96 -6.09 0.97 -16.87
N LEU A 97 -5.33 1.23 -15.80
CA LEU A 97 -5.88 1.28 -14.44
C LEU A 97 -6.71 2.55 -14.23
N ARG A 98 -6.28 3.69 -14.80
CA ARG A 98 -7.03 4.95 -14.75
C ARG A 98 -8.33 4.84 -15.54
N GLU A 99 -8.27 4.35 -16.77
CA GLU A 99 -9.45 4.11 -17.61
C GLU A 99 -10.47 3.17 -16.95
N ALA A 100 -9.98 2.17 -16.22
CA ALA A 100 -10.83 1.26 -15.44
C ALA A 100 -11.33 1.85 -14.11
N GLY A 101 -10.90 3.07 -13.73
CA GLY A 101 -11.27 3.72 -12.47
C GLY A 101 -10.71 3.04 -11.21
N VAL A 102 -9.63 2.26 -11.36
CA VAL A 102 -9.02 1.50 -10.26
C VAL A 102 -7.59 1.95 -9.91
N MET A 103 -7.11 3.04 -10.52
CA MET A 103 -5.83 3.64 -10.14
C MET A 103 -5.98 4.37 -8.80
N GLY A 104 -5.07 4.10 -7.88
CA GLY A 104 -4.82 4.86 -6.66
C GLY A 104 -3.52 5.66 -6.76
N PRO A 105 -3.00 6.21 -5.65
CA PRO A 105 -1.78 7.00 -5.66
C PRO A 105 -0.55 6.27 -6.17
N TYR A 106 0.37 7.01 -6.76
CA TYR A 106 1.77 6.59 -6.88
C TYR A 106 2.44 6.63 -5.51
N LEU A 107 3.40 5.73 -5.26
CA LEU A 107 4.18 5.72 -4.04
C LEU A 107 5.65 5.99 -4.32
N ALA A 108 6.18 7.11 -3.86
CA ALA A 108 7.59 7.42 -3.80
C ALA A 108 8.17 7.08 -2.42
N GLN A 109 8.69 5.87 -2.23
CA GLN A 109 9.31 5.46 -0.98
C GLN A 109 10.81 5.69 -1.02
N PHE A 110 11.30 6.60 -0.19
CA PHE A 110 12.72 6.92 -0.06
C PHE A 110 13.43 6.04 0.98
N PRO A 111 14.73 5.76 0.77
CA PRO A 111 15.53 5.04 1.75
C PRO A 111 15.83 5.90 3.00
N TYR A 112 16.22 5.26 4.11
CA TYR A 112 16.59 5.95 5.35
C TYR A 112 17.71 7.00 5.16
N SER A 113 18.62 6.77 4.22
CA SER A 113 19.70 7.73 3.88
C SER A 113 19.21 9.02 3.22
N PHE A 114 17.93 9.12 2.87
CA PHE A 114 17.35 10.34 2.32
C PHE A 114 17.00 11.32 3.42
N HIS A 115 18.02 12.04 3.92
CA HIS A 115 17.89 13.03 4.98
C HIS A 115 17.31 14.35 4.45
N ARG A 116 16.75 15.18 5.34
CA ARG A 116 16.21 16.52 4.99
C ARG A 116 17.32 17.53 4.76
N THR A 117 17.98 17.45 3.61
CA THR A 117 18.97 18.44 3.12
C THR A 117 18.30 19.44 2.15
N PRO A 118 18.93 20.59 1.84
CA PRO A 118 18.43 21.50 0.80
C PRO A 118 18.22 20.79 -0.55
N ASP A 119 19.19 19.99 -1.00
CA ASP A 119 19.12 19.29 -2.28
C ASP A 119 17.99 18.26 -2.32
N ASN A 120 17.80 17.51 -1.24
CA ASN A 120 16.72 16.53 -1.15
C ASN A 120 15.34 17.19 -1.09
N ARG A 121 15.22 18.37 -0.49
CA ARG A 121 13.98 19.17 -0.54
C ARG A 121 13.70 19.62 -1.98
N GLN A 122 14.71 20.16 -2.68
CA GLN A 122 14.55 20.56 -4.07
C GLN A 122 14.19 19.37 -4.97
N TYR A 123 14.76 18.18 -4.70
CA TYR A 123 14.40 16.97 -5.43
C TYR A 123 12.92 16.58 -5.24
N LEU A 124 12.36 16.71 -4.03
CA LEU A 124 10.94 16.47 -3.79
C LEU A 124 10.06 17.46 -4.55
N LEU A 125 10.44 18.72 -4.63
CA LEU A 125 9.73 19.73 -5.43
C LEU A 125 9.73 19.38 -6.92
N THR A 126 10.89 18.94 -7.44
CA THR A 126 10.97 18.47 -8.82
C THR A 126 10.05 17.27 -9.07
N LEU A 127 9.95 16.33 -8.14
CA LEU A 127 9.01 15.22 -8.26
C LEU A 127 7.56 15.69 -8.23
N ALA A 128 7.20 16.63 -7.33
CA ALA A 128 5.87 17.20 -7.28
C ALA A 128 5.48 17.85 -8.61
N GLU A 129 6.38 18.65 -9.20
CA GLU A 129 6.18 19.28 -10.51
C GLU A 129 5.98 18.24 -11.63
N ARG A 130 6.82 17.19 -11.65
CA ARG A 130 6.79 16.15 -12.70
C ARG A 130 5.59 15.21 -12.59
N PHE A 131 5.03 15.05 -11.41
CA PHE A 131 3.82 14.27 -11.15
C PHE A 131 2.56 15.14 -11.01
N ALA A 132 2.62 16.43 -11.37
CA ALA A 132 1.48 17.33 -11.30
C ALA A 132 0.25 16.75 -12.02
N GLY A 133 -0.91 16.80 -11.37
CA GLY A 133 -2.15 16.17 -11.86
C GLY A 133 -2.29 14.69 -11.52
N HIS A 134 -1.33 14.11 -10.78
CA HIS A 134 -1.39 12.75 -10.27
C HIS A 134 -1.17 12.75 -8.76
N GLU A 135 -1.86 11.86 -8.05
CA GLU A 135 -1.66 11.66 -6.62
C GLU A 135 -0.29 11.00 -6.38
N LEU A 136 0.60 11.69 -5.67
CA LEU A 136 1.93 11.19 -5.32
C LEU A 136 2.09 11.11 -3.80
N ALA A 137 2.03 9.90 -3.27
CA ALA A 137 2.29 9.58 -1.89
C ALA A 137 3.80 9.41 -1.65
N VAL A 138 4.33 10.07 -0.62
CA VAL A 138 5.77 10.10 -0.34
C VAL A 138 6.05 9.53 1.04
N GLU A 139 6.78 8.41 1.09
CA GLU A 139 7.26 7.80 2.32
C GLU A 139 8.70 8.23 2.61
N LEU A 140 8.87 8.91 3.73
CA LEU A 140 10.14 9.46 4.21
C LEU A 140 10.56 8.73 5.48
N ARG A 141 11.58 7.86 5.38
CA ARG A 141 11.99 6.96 6.47
C ARG A 141 12.86 7.60 7.55
N HIS A 142 13.46 8.75 7.29
CA HIS A 142 14.33 9.41 8.26
C HIS A 142 13.57 10.47 9.05
N GLY A 143 13.64 10.43 10.39
CA GLY A 143 12.91 11.33 11.29
C GLY A 143 13.21 12.82 11.12
N SER A 144 14.27 13.20 10.37
CA SER A 144 14.51 14.62 10.03
C SER A 144 13.38 15.24 9.20
N TRP A 145 12.57 14.43 8.56
CA TRP A 145 11.43 14.86 7.77
C TRP A 145 10.12 14.92 8.58
N ASP A 146 10.05 14.23 9.71
CA ASP A 146 8.83 14.17 10.53
C ASP A 146 8.65 15.46 11.34
N LYS A 147 8.11 16.47 10.68
CA LYS A 147 7.92 17.81 11.23
C LYS A 147 6.67 18.46 10.65
N PRO A 148 5.93 19.25 11.47
CA PRO A 148 4.72 19.92 11.00
C PRO A 148 4.97 20.83 9.76
N GLU A 149 6.09 21.55 9.71
CA GLU A 149 6.42 22.41 8.57
C GLU A 149 6.72 21.61 7.29
N VAL A 150 7.17 20.34 7.39
CA VAL A 150 7.35 19.47 6.23
C VAL A 150 6.00 19.03 5.70
N ARG A 151 5.12 18.58 6.58
CA ARG A 151 3.75 18.20 6.19
C ARG A 151 2.96 19.35 5.60
N GLY A 152 3.09 20.56 6.18
CA GLY A 152 2.50 21.77 5.60
C GLY A 152 3.02 22.07 4.19
N GLY A 153 4.33 21.97 3.98
CA GLY A 153 4.93 22.13 2.64
C GLY A 153 4.48 21.03 1.66
N MET A 154 4.35 19.78 2.11
CA MET A 154 3.83 18.71 1.24
C MET A 154 2.40 18.98 0.79
N ALA A 155 1.54 19.43 1.70
CA ALA A 155 0.17 19.84 1.37
C ALA A 155 0.14 20.98 0.32
N GLU A 156 1.00 21.98 0.48
CA GLU A 156 1.13 23.11 -0.45
C GLU A 156 1.50 22.67 -1.88
N TYR A 157 2.37 21.65 -2.00
CA TYR A 157 2.81 21.12 -3.29
C TYR A 157 2.01 19.90 -3.78
N GLY A 158 0.89 19.57 -3.14
CA GLY A 158 0.02 18.45 -3.54
C GLY A 158 0.63 17.08 -3.34
N LEU A 159 1.63 16.94 -2.45
CA LEU A 159 2.22 15.67 -2.08
C LEU A 159 1.46 15.05 -0.90
N LEU A 160 1.17 13.76 -0.98
CA LEU A 160 0.53 13.01 0.08
C LEU A 160 1.58 12.45 1.04
N TRP A 161 1.42 12.74 2.33
CA TRP A 161 2.26 12.15 3.37
C TRP A 161 1.88 10.68 3.55
N VAL A 162 2.87 9.78 3.45
CA VAL A 162 2.70 8.40 3.89
C VAL A 162 3.01 8.32 5.37
N SER A 163 2.05 7.84 6.16
CA SER A 163 2.22 7.53 7.58
C SER A 163 2.72 6.09 7.72
N PRO A 164 4.00 5.87 8.03
CA PRO A 164 4.52 4.52 8.19
C PRO A 164 4.42 4.06 9.65
N ASP A 165 4.15 2.78 9.85
CA ASP A 165 4.33 2.12 11.13
C ASP A 165 5.60 1.27 11.12
N TYR A 166 6.63 1.75 11.77
CA TYR A 166 7.93 1.11 11.89
C TYR A 166 8.18 0.57 13.28
N PRO A 167 9.18 -0.32 13.46
CA PRO A 167 9.68 -0.66 14.79
C PRO A 167 10.12 0.61 15.54
N PRO A 168 10.01 0.63 16.88
CA PRO A 168 10.44 1.75 17.70
C PRO A 168 11.98 1.82 17.79
N VAL A 169 12.63 2.04 16.65
CA VAL A 169 14.07 2.23 16.52
C VAL A 169 14.39 3.69 16.26
N GLY A 170 15.47 4.19 16.88
CA GLY A 170 15.80 5.61 16.82
C GLY A 170 15.98 6.15 15.39
N GLY A 171 15.53 7.38 15.16
CA GLY A 171 15.69 8.08 13.90
C GLY A 171 14.60 7.80 12.84
N MET A 172 13.61 6.97 13.14
CA MET A 172 12.43 6.75 12.31
C MET A 172 11.31 7.77 12.64
N PRO A 173 10.37 8.01 11.72
CA PRO A 173 9.16 8.78 12.01
C PRO A 173 8.31 8.13 13.10
N GLU A 174 7.56 8.95 13.82
CA GLU A 174 6.59 8.47 14.81
C GLU A 174 5.41 7.75 14.16
N PRO A 175 4.83 6.72 14.81
CA PRO A 175 3.69 5.96 14.27
C PRO A 175 2.38 6.75 14.45
N GLN A 176 2.23 7.82 13.71
CA GLN A 176 1.07 8.69 13.73
C GLN A 176 0.49 8.90 12.34
N LEU A 177 -0.85 8.81 12.23
CA LEU A 177 -1.57 9.07 10.99
C LEU A 177 -1.65 10.59 10.75
N HIS A 178 -1.10 11.02 9.62
CA HIS A 178 -1.17 12.39 9.14
C HIS A 178 -1.71 12.40 7.71
N VAL A 179 -2.49 13.41 7.40
CA VAL A 179 -3.05 13.62 6.06
C VAL A 179 -2.61 15.00 5.56
N THR A 180 -2.17 15.09 4.32
CA THR A 180 -1.72 16.35 3.69
C THR A 180 -2.49 16.70 2.41
N GLY A 181 -3.58 15.97 2.13
CA GLY A 181 -4.45 16.19 0.97
C GLY A 181 -5.76 15.44 1.16
N GLU A 182 -6.52 15.23 0.10
CA GLU A 182 -7.80 14.52 0.15
C GLU A 182 -7.64 13.00 0.33
N VAL A 183 -6.42 12.48 0.17
CA VAL A 183 -6.09 11.06 0.28
C VAL A 183 -5.06 10.84 1.38
N GLY A 184 -5.40 9.99 2.35
CA GLY A 184 -4.48 9.48 3.36
C GLY A 184 -3.80 8.17 2.90
N TYR A 185 -2.60 7.92 3.42
CA TYR A 185 -1.83 6.72 3.09
C TYR A 185 -1.11 6.19 4.33
N LEU A 186 -1.48 4.98 4.76
CA LEU A 186 -0.91 4.29 5.93
C LEU A 186 -0.21 3.01 5.49
N ARG A 187 1.04 2.80 5.90
CA ARG A 187 1.80 1.56 5.62
C ARG A 187 2.24 0.88 6.91
N LEU A 188 1.71 -0.30 7.15
CA LEU A 188 1.97 -1.10 8.35
C LEU A 188 3.10 -2.11 8.07
N HIS A 189 4.34 -1.70 8.39
CA HIS A 189 5.55 -2.48 8.09
C HIS A 189 5.85 -3.60 9.10
N GLY A 190 5.24 -3.55 10.28
CA GLY A 190 5.58 -4.40 11.41
C GLY A 190 6.57 -3.75 12.35
N ARG A 191 6.53 -4.15 13.62
CA ARG A 191 7.29 -3.55 14.72
C ARG A 191 8.39 -4.48 15.26
N ASN A 192 9.11 -5.20 14.37
CA ASN A 192 10.21 -6.08 14.78
C ASN A 192 11.54 -5.31 14.84
N PRO A 193 12.01 -4.88 16.04
CA PRO A 193 13.20 -4.07 16.16
C PRO A 193 14.49 -4.87 15.91
N GLY A 194 14.47 -6.17 16.21
CA GLY A 194 15.67 -7.03 16.18
C GLY A 194 16.22 -7.30 14.78
N THR A 195 15.37 -7.23 13.77
CA THR A 195 15.75 -7.53 12.38
C THR A 195 15.71 -6.31 11.45
N TRP A 196 15.32 -5.14 11.97
CA TRP A 196 15.10 -3.97 11.13
C TRP A 196 16.35 -3.48 10.41
N TRP A 197 17.47 -3.35 11.14
CA TRP A 197 18.74 -2.93 10.58
C TRP A 197 19.65 -4.09 10.18
N GLU A 198 19.57 -5.21 10.88
CA GLU A 198 20.49 -6.36 10.75
C GLU A 198 19.87 -7.53 9.98
N GLY A 199 18.57 -7.50 9.69
CA GLY A 199 17.87 -8.55 8.95
C GLY A 199 18.40 -8.72 7.53
N GLY A 200 18.67 -9.97 7.15
CA GLY A 200 19.22 -10.32 5.84
C GLY A 200 18.25 -10.13 4.68
N SER A 201 16.94 -10.09 4.95
CA SER A 201 15.89 -10.01 3.93
C SER A 201 14.75 -9.06 4.32
N ALA A 202 13.98 -8.61 3.34
CA ALA A 202 12.75 -7.86 3.58
C ALA A 202 11.72 -8.72 4.35
N ALA A 203 11.66 -10.02 4.08
CA ALA A 203 10.77 -10.95 4.76
C ALA A 203 11.02 -10.99 6.28
N GLU A 204 12.29 -11.03 6.71
CA GLU A 204 12.62 -11.02 8.13
C GLU A 204 12.26 -9.69 8.81
N ARG A 205 12.48 -8.55 8.13
CA ARG A 205 12.11 -7.23 8.66
C ARG A 205 10.62 -7.09 8.90
N HIS A 206 9.81 -7.66 8.01
CA HIS A 206 8.35 -7.59 8.03
C HIS A 206 7.68 -8.81 8.70
N ASP A 207 8.47 -9.72 9.31
CA ASP A 207 7.95 -10.86 10.07
C ASP A 207 7.39 -10.40 11.42
N TYR A 208 6.19 -9.85 11.40
CA TYR A 208 5.52 -9.28 12.56
C TYR A 208 4.01 -9.50 12.49
N LEU A 209 3.42 -10.01 13.53
CA LEU A 209 1.98 -10.15 13.68
C LEU A 209 1.48 -9.06 14.66
N TYR A 210 0.77 -8.07 14.13
CA TYR A 210 0.14 -7.04 14.97
C TYR A 210 -0.84 -7.65 15.96
N SER A 211 -0.77 -7.17 17.18
CA SER A 211 -1.77 -7.47 18.22
C SER A 211 -3.07 -6.71 17.97
N ARG A 212 -4.17 -7.19 18.56
CA ARG A 212 -5.46 -6.50 18.52
C ARG A 212 -5.38 -5.09 19.13
N THR A 213 -4.58 -4.89 20.17
CA THR A 213 -4.38 -3.56 20.78
C THR A 213 -3.76 -2.58 19.80
N GLU A 214 -2.67 -2.94 19.15
CA GLU A 214 -2.01 -2.09 18.16
C GLU A 214 -2.91 -1.74 16.97
N LEU A 215 -3.73 -2.69 16.52
CA LEU A 215 -4.70 -2.44 15.44
C LEU A 215 -5.86 -1.55 15.91
N ASN A 216 -6.26 -1.64 17.18
CA ASN A 216 -7.23 -0.72 17.77
C ASN A 216 -6.69 0.70 17.87
N ASP A 217 -5.41 0.89 18.25
CA ASP A 217 -4.77 2.19 18.30
C ASP A 217 -4.75 2.85 16.90
N TRP A 218 -4.49 2.08 15.84
CA TRP A 218 -4.60 2.56 14.46
C TRP A 218 -6.06 2.85 14.06
N ALA A 219 -7.00 2.01 14.46
CA ALA A 219 -8.43 2.25 14.20
C ALA A 219 -8.90 3.55 14.85
N ASP A 220 -8.46 3.87 16.07
CA ASP A 220 -8.80 5.12 16.75
C ASP A 220 -8.24 6.36 16.01
N GLN A 221 -7.02 6.27 15.48
CA GLN A 221 -6.45 7.34 14.66
C GLN A 221 -7.21 7.51 13.32
N ILE A 222 -7.64 6.42 12.68
CA ILE A 222 -8.44 6.46 11.45
C ILE A 222 -9.80 7.11 11.70
N VAL A 223 -10.44 6.81 12.84
CA VAL A 223 -11.68 7.46 13.26
C VAL A 223 -11.48 8.96 13.44
N ALA A 224 -10.40 9.36 14.11
CA ALA A 224 -10.10 10.79 14.33
C ALA A 224 -9.96 11.55 12.99
N VAL A 225 -9.27 10.99 12.00
CA VAL A 225 -9.16 11.56 10.64
C VAL A 225 -10.54 11.65 9.96
N GLN A 226 -11.38 10.62 10.10
CA GLN A 226 -12.73 10.63 9.53
C GLN A 226 -13.62 11.70 10.20
N GLU A 227 -13.59 11.80 11.52
CA GLU A 227 -14.40 12.76 12.27
C GLU A 227 -13.95 14.22 12.00
N ALA A 228 -12.65 14.44 11.82
CA ALA A 228 -12.09 15.73 11.44
C ALA A 228 -12.37 16.09 9.96
N GLY A 229 -12.80 15.14 9.14
CA GLY A 229 -13.04 15.37 7.71
C GLY A 229 -11.76 15.68 6.93
N GLU A 230 -10.61 15.16 7.38
CA GLU A 230 -9.30 15.47 6.81
C GLU A 230 -9.02 14.75 5.48
N ALA A 231 -9.73 13.66 5.18
CA ALA A 231 -9.56 12.89 3.96
C ALA A 231 -10.89 12.37 3.39
N GLU A 232 -10.96 12.25 2.06
CA GLU A 232 -12.05 11.56 1.36
C GLU A 232 -11.78 10.06 1.22
N GLU A 233 -10.52 9.69 0.98
CA GLU A 233 -10.06 8.31 0.82
C GLU A 233 -8.85 8.04 1.75
N LEU A 234 -8.73 6.80 2.24
CA LEU A 234 -7.57 6.33 2.99
C LEU A 234 -7.14 4.95 2.48
N TYR A 235 -5.89 4.82 2.09
CA TYR A 235 -5.26 3.54 1.75
C TYR A 235 -4.48 3.01 2.95
N VAL A 236 -4.78 1.78 3.37
CA VAL A 236 -4.11 1.07 4.46
C VAL A 236 -3.44 -0.18 3.91
N LEU A 237 -2.13 -0.17 3.79
CA LEU A 237 -1.33 -1.22 3.18
C LEU A 237 -0.53 -1.97 4.25
N PHE A 238 -0.79 -3.27 4.36
CA PHE A 238 -0.04 -4.16 5.23
C PHE A 238 1.19 -4.70 4.49
N GLU A 239 2.38 -4.32 4.96
CA GLU A 239 3.66 -4.77 4.42
C GLU A 239 4.16 -6.06 5.10
N ASN A 240 3.59 -6.44 6.23
CA ASN A 240 3.90 -7.67 6.97
C ASN A 240 3.29 -8.92 6.31
N THR A 241 3.59 -9.10 5.03
CA THR A 241 3.00 -10.15 4.18
C THR A 241 3.54 -11.56 4.47
N THR A 242 4.73 -11.65 5.04
CA THR A 242 5.42 -12.90 5.41
C THR A 242 4.54 -13.79 6.29
N LYS A 243 4.54 -15.10 6.04
CA LYS A 243 3.78 -16.13 6.80
C LYS A 243 2.26 -15.84 6.87
N GLY A 244 1.74 -15.02 5.97
CA GLY A 244 0.33 -14.64 5.97
C GLY A 244 -0.08 -13.77 7.16
N HIS A 245 0.84 -13.03 7.81
CA HIS A 245 0.49 -12.17 8.94
C HIS A 245 -0.52 -11.09 8.55
N ALA A 246 -0.34 -10.44 7.40
CA ALA A 246 -1.29 -9.48 6.87
C ALA A 246 -2.70 -10.08 6.72
N LEU A 247 -2.81 -11.34 6.26
CA LEU A 247 -4.10 -12.03 6.10
C LEU A 247 -4.85 -12.23 7.43
N LYS A 248 -4.11 -12.32 8.54
CA LYS A 248 -4.68 -12.41 9.90
C LYS A 248 -5.00 -11.04 10.49
N ASN A 249 -4.21 -10.02 10.16
CA ASN A 249 -4.37 -8.67 10.71
C ASN A 249 -5.48 -7.87 10.03
N ILE A 250 -5.66 -7.98 8.72
CA ILE A 250 -6.66 -7.22 7.98
C ILE A 250 -8.09 -7.45 8.50
N PRO A 251 -8.56 -8.69 8.73
CA PRO A 251 -9.87 -8.93 9.34
C PRO A 251 -10.04 -8.26 10.71
N LEU A 252 -9.00 -8.28 11.54
CA LEU A 252 -9.03 -7.65 12.87
C LEU A 252 -9.14 -6.11 12.78
N LEU A 253 -8.44 -5.49 11.83
CA LEU A 253 -8.56 -4.05 11.60
C LEU A 253 -9.95 -3.69 11.05
N ARG A 254 -10.49 -4.47 10.11
CA ARG A 254 -11.84 -4.28 9.57
C ARG A 254 -12.89 -4.36 10.69
N GLU A 255 -12.80 -5.38 11.56
CA GLU A 255 -13.67 -5.54 12.74
C GLU A 255 -13.58 -4.31 13.66
N ALA A 256 -12.36 -3.84 13.96
CA ALA A 256 -12.14 -2.67 14.81
C ALA A 256 -12.73 -1.38 14.22
N LEU A 257 -12.60 -1.17 12.92
CA LEU A 257 -13.16 -0.02 12.20
C LEU A 257 -14.69 -0.06 12.14
N GLN A 258 -15.27 -1.23 11.83
CA GLN A 258 -16.73 -1.41 11.83
C GLN A 258 -17.36 -1.15 13.20
N ALA A 259 -16.72 -1.65 14.27
CA ALA A 259 -17.18 -1.42 15.63
C ALA A 259 -17.19 0.08 16.02
N ARG A 260 -16.44 0.90 15.28
CA ARG A 260 -16.33 2.37 15.44
C ARG A 260 -17.16 3.15 14.41
N GLY A 261 -17.95 2.47 13.58
CA GLY A 261 -18.80 3.11 12.57
C GLY A 261 -18.07 3.58 11.31
N VAL A 262 -16.83 3.15 11.09
CA VAL A 262 -16.10 3.43 9.84
C VAL A 262 -16.53 2.41 8.77
N PRO A 263 -17.08 2.85 7.64
CA PRO A 263 -17.46 1.93 6.57
C PRO A 263 -16.21 1.34 5.91
N VAL A 264 -16.10 0.03 5.92
CA VAL A 264 -15.05 -0.73 5.23
C VAL A 264 -15.69 -1.81 4.35
N TRP A 265 -15.07 -2.07 3.23
CA TRP A 265 -15.49 -3.16 2.37
C TRP A 265 -15.19 -4.52 3.04
N ILE A 266 -16.15 -5.43 2.94
CA ILE A 266 -16.03 -6.80 3.45
C ILE A 266 -16.22 -7.75 2.27
N PRO A 267 -15.30 -8.73 2.09
CA PRO A 267 -15.48 -9.74 1.07
C PRO A 267 -16.75 -10.54 1.32
N GLU A 268 -17.47 -10.85 0.25
CA GLU A 268 -18.58 -11.79 0.32
C GLU A 268 -18.06 -13.17 0.78
N PRO A 269 -18.78 -13.85 1.67
CA PRO A 269 -18.40 -15.20 2.05
C PRO A 269 -18.40 -16.08 0.80
N GLU A 270 -17.30 -16.84 0.61
CA GLU A 270 -17.28 -17.82 -0.46
C GLU A 270 -18.45 -18.79 -0.26
N THR A 271 -19.40 -18.78 -1.19
CA THR A 271 -20.39 -19.84 -1.28
C THR A 271 -19.62 -21.12 -1.55
N LYS A 272 -19.52 -22.00 -0.54
CA LYS A 272 -19.04 -23.37 -0.75
C LYS A 272 -19.96 -23.96 -1.84
N THR A 273 -19.47 -24.03 -3.06
CA THR A 273 -20.05 -24.90 -4.06
C THR A 273 -19.87 -26.29 -3.49
N GLU A 274 -20.94 -26.86 -2.94
CA GLU A 274 -20.97 -28.29 -2.65
C GLU A 274 -20.55 -28.99 -3.94
N PRO A 275 -19.65 -29.99 -3.86
CA PRO A 275 -19.32 -30.78 -5.02
C PRO A 275 -20.66 -31.31 -5.55
N GLN A 276 -21.02 -30.99 -6.80
CA GLN A 276 -22.11 -31.65 -7.47
C GLN A 276 -21.77 -33.15 -7.40
N GLU A 277 -22.43 -33.87 -6.52
CA GLU A 277 -22.47 -35.33 -6.59
C GLU A 277 -22.97 -35.67 -7.98
N GLY A 278 -22.05 -36.00 -8.86
CA GLY A 278 -22.36 -36.51 -10.16
C GLY A 278 -23.12 -37.82 -9.96
N GLY A 279 -24.42 -37.70 -10.06
CA GLY A 279 -25.28 -38.89 -10.22
C GLY A 279 -24.90 -39.60 -11.49
N LEU A 280 -23.92 -40.51 -11.39
CA LEU A 280 -23.78 -41.63 -12.28
C LEU A 280 -24.79 -42.69 -11.76
N PHE A 281 -25.78 -42.99 -12.59
CA PHE A 281 -26.88 -43.95 -12.40
C PHE A 281 -28.23 -43.36 -11.89
N THR A 282 -28.96 -42.81 -12.82
CA THR A 282 -30.38 -43.13 -13.03
C THR A 282 -30.61 -43.40 -14.51
#